data_405e83432cdddb6bf22565a0c29283b5
#
_entry.id   405e83432cdddb6bf22565a0c29283b5
#
_cell.length_a   1.000
_cell.length_b   1.000
_cell.length_c   1.000
_cell.angle_alpha   90.00
_cell.angle_beta   90.00
_cell.angle_gamma   90.00
#
_symmetry.space_group_name_H-M   'P 1'
#
loop_
_entity.id
_entity.type
_entity.pdbx_description
1 polymer ?
#
loop_
_entity_poly.entity_id
_entity_poly.type
_entity_poly.pdbx_seq_one_letter_code
_entity_poly.pdbx_strand_id
1 'polypeptide(L)'
;MILKETLNLLKALYAEKKLQPVQLVRIDGSSGWTIIIGTQKFCGTAFRFSGQHNVHQNEEVDPAIIDELHGLNLMDIADKFVDSDIIQLRSIAVAAMSALSQPFLTCESIKERGFHIISEEDCMRFILKPDDMVTLIGYGGMTQHILGKCRELHITDMRPPQSLPEMLVNEDIKDNHEPVFIHGANEDEKLLSISDVAVITASTIVNNTIDNLLRYAASARVRCIYGASSSIIPDILIKYKANIIMSHHVSNPDKLIESIDSAESIEKSIRNYQTYQVISNRKLSEI
;
A
#
# COMPACT_ATOMS: atom_id res chain seq x y z
N MET A 1 -9.91 11.48 -3.35
CA MET A 1 -9.48 12.74 -2.69
C MET A 1 -8.03 12.64 -2.19
N ILE A 2 -7.65 11.62 -1.44
CA ILE A 2 -6.30 11.39 -0.88
C ILE A 2 -5.20 11.40 -1.96
N LEU A 3 -5.37 10.66 -3.06
CA LEU A 3 -4.34 10.59 -4.12
C LEU A 3 -4.03 11.96 -4.71
N LYS A 4 -5.05 12.74 -5.05
CA LYS A 4 -4.87 14.07 -5.64
C LYS A 4 -4.20 15.06 -4.68
N GLU A 5 -4.57 15.01 -3.40
CA GLU A 5 -3.91 15.83 -2.39
C GLU A 5 -2.44 15.41 -2.20
N THR A 6 -2.16 14.10 -2.24
CA THR A 6 -0.78 13.58 -2.18
C THR A 6 0.06 14.08 -3.35
N LEU A 7 -0.48 14.03 -4.57
CA LEU A 7 0.19 14.55 -5.76
C LEU A 7 0.45 16.06 -5.66
N ASN A 8 -0.53 16.83 -5.21
CA ASN A 8 -0.38 18.28 -5.03
C ASN A 8 0.70 18.62 -3.99
N LEU A 9 0.76 17.85 -2.91
CA LEU A 9 1.82 18.02 -1.90
C LEU A 9 3.20 17.65 -2.46
N LEU A 10 3.31 16.57 -3.25
CA LEU A 10 4.56 16.22 -3.93
C LEU A 10 5.03 17.33 -4.87
N LYS A 11 4.13 17.91 -5.68
CA LYS A 11 4.42 19.05 -6.54
C LYS A 11 5.00 20.23 -5.73
N ALA A 12 4.36 20.56 -4.61
CA ALA A 12 4.80 21.64 -3.72
C ALA A 12 6.18 21.36 -3.11
N LEU A 13 6.42 20.14 -2.62
CA LEU A 13 7.68 19.74 -2.01
C LEU A 13 8.84 19.74 -3.02
N TYR A 14 8.59 19.25 -4.25
CA TYR A 14 9.59 19.29 -5.33
C TYR A 14 9.96 20.73 -5.69
N ALA A 15 8.98 21.63 -5.78
CA ALA A 15 9.21 23.06 -6.05
C ALA A 15 9.98 23.73 -4.91
N GLU A 16 9.58 23.52 -3.65
CA GLU A 16 10.21 24.07 -2.45
C GLU A 16 11.68 23.63 -2.32
N LYS A 17 11.94 22.35 -2.46
CA LYS A 17 13.30 21.77 -2.35
C LYS A 17 14.12 21.92 -3.65
N LYS A 18 13.54 22.48 -4.69
CA LYS A 18 14.18 22.66 -6.03
C LYS A 18 14.75 21.34 -6.57
N LEU A 19 14.01 20.24 -6.38
CA LEU A 19 14.43 18.93 -6.86
C LEU A 19 14.32 18.85 -8.38
N GLN A 20 15.26 18.10 -8.98
CA GLN A 20 15.25 17.88 -10.43
C GLN A 20 14.06 17.00 -10.84
N PRO A 21 13.48 17.21 -12.04
CA PRO A 21 12.48 16.31 -12.59
C PRO A 21 12.98 14.88 -12.68
N VAL A 22 12.11 13.92 -12.39
CA VAL A 22 12.39 12.49 -12.48
C VAL A 22 11.69 11.96 -13.74
N GLN A 23 12.45 11.50 -14.71
CA GLN A 23 11.90 10.93 -15.95
C GLN A 23 11.74 9.42 -15.82
N LEU A 24 10.71 8.87 -16.46
CA LEU A 24 10.50 7.44 -16.55
C LEU A 24 11.61 6.79 -17.39
N VAL A 25 12.32 5.85 -16.79
CA VAL A 25 13.34 5.01 -17.45
C VAL A 25 12.75 3.67 -17.82
N ARG A 26 11.98 3.05 -16.89
CA ARG A 26 11.43 1.72 -17.06
C ARG A 26 10.12 1.57 -16.32
N ILE A 27 9.21 0.80 -16.91
CA ILE A 27 7.98 0.33 -16.29
C ILE A 27 7.83 -1.16 -16.53
N ASP A 28 7.60 -1.92 -15.47
CA ASP A 28 7.34 -3.35 -15.50
C ASP A 28 6.01 -3.64 -14.81
N GLY A 29 5.38 -4.75 -15.17
CA GLY A 29 4.12 -5.15 -14.57
C GLY A 29 3.91 -6.64 -14.53
N SER A 30 3.28 -7.11 -13.45
CA SER A 30 2.74 -8.47 -13.32
C SER A 30 1.25 -8.39 -12.98
N SER A 31 0.63 -9.53 -12.67
CA SER A 31 -0.78 -9.54 -12.25
C SER A 31 -1.04 -8.75 -10.98
N GLY A 32 -0.07 -8.70 -10.06
CA GLY A 32 -0.20 -8.02 -8.75
C GLY A 32 0.56 -6.70 -8.63
N TRP A 33 1.49 -6.38 -9.55
CA TRP A 33 2.43 -5.28 -9.36
C TRP A 33 2.60 -4.41 -10.58
N THR A 34 2.71 -3.11 -10.33
CA THR A 34 3.30 -2.10 -11.24
C THR A 34 4.59 -1.62 -10.59
N ILE A 35 5.68 -1.64 -11.35
CA ILE A 35 7.00 -1.13 -10.95
C ILE A 35 7.36 0.01 -11.88
N ILE A 36 7.79 1.12 -11.32
CA ILE A 36 8.33 2.27 -12.06
C ILE A 36 9.75 2.54 -11.59
N ILE A 37 10.65 2.74 -12.54
CA ILE A 37 12.02 3.17 -12.30
C ILE A 37 12.22 4.47 -13.03
N GLY A 38 12.58 5.50 -12.28
CA GLY A 38 12.91 6.83 -12.81
C GLY A 38 14.41 7.08 -12.85
N THR A 39 14.78 8.19 -13.46
CA THR A 39 16.12 8.77 -13.33
C THR A 39 16.45 8.91 -11.84
N GLN A 40 17.74 9.04 -11.47
CA GLN A 40 18.27 8.97 -10.09
C GLN A 40 18.01 7.63 -9.39
N LYS A 41 17.58 6.59 -10.13
CA LYS A 41 17.25 5.26 -9.60
C LYS A 41 16.09 5.25 -8.60
N PHE A 42 15.23 6.24 -8.65
CA PHE A 42 14.00 6.24 -7.86
C PHE A 42 13.07 5.14 -8.36
N CYS A 43 12.70 4.25 -7.47
CA CYS A 43 11.85 3.10 -7.79
C CYS A 43 10.57 3.15 -6.97
N GLY A 44 9.43 3.09 -7.64
CA GLY A 44 8.12 3.06 -7.01
C GLY A 44 7.35 1.81 -7.39
N THR A 45 6.54 1.34 -6.46
CA THR A 45 5.70 0.15 -6.64
C THR A 45 4.26 0.41 -6.23
N ALA A 46 3.32 -0.22 -6.92
CA ALA A 46 1.90 -0.21 -6.56
C ALA A 46 1.24 -1.54 -6.90
N PHE A 47 0.12 -1.83 -6.25
CA PHE A 47 -0.71 -2.98 -6.61
C PHE A 47 -1.42 -2.74 -7.95
N ARG A 48 -1.49 -3.78 -8.84
CA ARG A 48 -1.93 -3.57 -10.22
C ARG A 48 -3.38 -3.95 -10.51
N PHE A 49 -4.02 -4.83 -9.81
CA PHE A 49 -5.35 -5.35 -10.14
C PHE A 49 -5.47 -5.91 -11.56
N SER A 50 -4.59 -6.84 -11.93
CA SER A 50 -4.56 -7.47 -13.25
C SER A 50 -4.58 -9.00 -13.11
N GLY A 51 -4.89 -9.73 -14.17
CA GLY A 51 -4.97 -11.19 -14.19
C GLY A 51 -5.86 -11.74 -13.07
N GLN A 52 -5.33 -12.68 -12.27
CA GLN A 52 -6.07 -13.27 -11.14
C GLN A 52 -6.48 -12.28 -10.04
N HIS A 53 -5.86 -11.10 -10.00
CA HIS A 53 -6.17 -10.03 -9.06
C HIS A 53 -7.14 -8.99 -9.63
N ASN A 54 -7.66 -9.20 -10.84
CA ASN A 54 -8.60 -8.27 -11.50
C ASN A 54 -10.03 -8.42 -10.98
N VAL A 55 -10.22 -8.17 -9.68
CA VAL A 55 -11.53 -8.25 -9.00
C VAL A 55 -12.54 -7.21 -9.51
N HIS A 56 -12.08 -6.18 -10.20
CA HIS A 56 -12.90 -5.11 -10.76
C HIS A 56 -13.32 -5.37 -12.20
N GLN A 57 -12.88 -6.48 -12.81
CA GLN A 57 -13.16 -6.86 -14.21
C GLN A 57 -12.79 -5.74 -15.21
N ASN A 58 -11.73 -4.97 -14.91
CA ASN A 58 -11.25 -3.91 -15.78
C ASN A 58 -10.59 -4.48 -17.04
N GLU A 59 -10.67 -3.73 -18.13
CA GLU A 59 -9.87 -3.99 -19.32
C GLU A 59 -8.37 -3.81 -19.00
N GLU A 60 -7.54 -4.65 -19.61
CA GLU A 60 -6.08 -4.49 -19.51
C GLU A 60 -5.64 -3.23 -20.27
N VAL A 61 -4.65 -2.55 -19.72
CA VAL A 61 -4.10 -1.34 -20.36
C VAL A 61 -3.39 -1.72 -21.66
N ASP A 62 -3.72 -1.00 -22.74
CA ASP A 62 -3.04 -1.15 -24.01
C ASP A 62 -1.53 -0.92 -23.86
N PRO A 63 -0.68 -1.88 -24.26
CA PRO A 63 0.78 -1.71 -24.24
C PRO A 63 1.27 -0.44 -24.93
N ALA A 64 0.60 0.04 -25.97
CA ALA A 64 0.94 1.28 -26.65
C ALA A 64 0.89 2.49 -25.72
N ILE A 65 -0.04 2.52 -24.76
CA ILE A 65 -0.10 3.60 -23.75
C ILE A 65 1.15 3.57 -22.86
N ILE A 66 1.64 2.38 -22.54
CA ILE A 66 2.85 2.19 -21.71
C ILE A 66 4.09 2.69 -22.47
N ASP A 67 4.20 2.35 -23.76
CA ASP A 67 5.33 2.75 -24.59
C ASP A 67 5.43 4.28 -24.73
N GLU A 68 4.31 4.98 -24.79
CA GLU A 68 4.25 6.45 -24.85
C GLU A 68 4.75 7.14 -23.57
N LEU A 69 4.84 6.43 -22.45
CA LEU A 69 5.26 7.03 -21.17
C LEU A 69 6.77 7.16 -21.03
N HIS A 70 7.57 6.41 -21.80
CA HIS A 70 9.03 6.43 -21.70
C HIS A 70 9.60 7.85 -21.90
N GLY A 71 10.47 8.25 -20.99
CA GLY A 71 11.10 9.59 -21.01
C GLY A 71 10.22 10.72 -20.50
N LEU A 72 8.93 10.48 -20.22
CA LEU A 72 8.07 11.51 -19.61
C LEU A 72 8.45 11.71 -18.14
N ASN A 73 8.15 12.91 -17.62
CA ASN A 73 8.31 13.22 -16.21
C ASN A 73 7.30 12.41 -15.37
N LEU A 74 7.76 11.74 -14.31
CA LEU A 74 6.90 10.96 -13.41
C LEU A 74 5.79 11.83 -12.78
N MET A 75 6.03 13.13 -12.55
CA MET A 75 5.01 14.04 -12.04
C MET A 75 3.86 14.21 -13.04
N ASP A 76 4.19 14.33 -14.33
CA ASP A 76 3.18 14.46 -15.39
C ASP A 76 2.42 13.15 -15.61
N ILE A 77 3.11 12.00 -15.52
CA ILE A 77 2.48 10.67 -15.56
C ILE A 77 1.49 10.51 -14.40
N ALA A 78 1.89 10.87 -13.18
CA ALA A 78 1.02 10.83 -12.02
C ALA A 78 -0.19 11.74 -12.20
N ASP A 79 0.01 12.97 -12.69
CA ASP A 79 -1.07 13.92 -12.93
C ASP A 79 -2.07 13.44 -14.00
N LYS A 80 -1.55 12.83 -15.06
CA LYS A 80 -2.36 12.28 -16.17
C LYS A 80 -3.31 11.16 -15.70
N PHE A 81 -2.88 10.33 -14.75
CA PHE A 81 -3.58 9.10 -14.39
C PHE A 81 -4.17 9.06 -12.98
N VAL A 82 -3.93 10.04 -12.13
CA VAL A 82 -4.40 10.04 -10.73
C VAL A 82 -5.92 9.97 -10.60
N ASP A 83 -6.65 10.56 -11.52
CA ASP A 83 -8.11 10.57 -11.57
C ASP A 83 -8.68 9.56 -12.61
N SER A 84 -7.88 8.67 -13.18
CA SER A 84 -8.33 7.72 -14.20
C SER A 84 -9.37 6.74 -13.62
N ASP A 85 -10.42 6.47 -14.38
CA ASP A 85 -11.38 5.42 -14.05
C ASP A 85 -10.79 4.01 -14.28
N ILE A 86 -9.74 3.90 -15.09
CA ILE A 86 -9.01 2.66 -15.32
C ILE A 86 -8.05 2.44 -14.15
N ILE A 87 -8.34 1.45 -13.30
CA ILE A 87 -7.60 1.18 -12.07
C ILE A 87 -6.11 0.91 -12.34
N GLN A 88 -5.77 0.23 -13.43
CA GLN A 88 -4.39 -0.05 -13.80
C GLN A 88 -3.61 1.23 -14.15
N LEU A 89 -4.24 2.23 -14.77
CA LEU A 89 -3.61 3.54 -14.99
C LEU A 89 -3.41 4.30 -13.66
N ARG A 90 -4.37 4.21 -12.72
CA ARG A 90 -4.13 4.71 -11.36
C ARG A 90 -3.01 3.98 -10.65
N SER A 91 -2.84 2.68 -10.87
CA SER A 91 -1.67 1.93 -10.35
C SER A 91 -0.35 2.54 -10.84
N ILE A 92 -0.28 2.94 -12.13
CA ILE A 92 0.88 3.65 -12.69
C ILE A 92 1.08 5.00 -11.97
N ALA A 93 0.00 5.77 -11.76
CA ALA A 93 0.10 7.03 -11.02
C ALA A 93 0.61 6.84 -9.58
N VAL A 94 0.10 5.83 -8.87
CA VAL A 94 0.53 5.53 -7.49
C VAL A 94 1.99 5.07 -7.47
N ALA A 95 2.43 4.22 -8.41
CA ALA A 95 3.82 3.81 -8.53
C ALA A 95 4.75 5.01 -8.86
N ALA A 96 4.32 5.93 -9.73
CA ALA A 96 5.05 7.16 -10.02
C ALA A 96 5.16 8.04 -8.77
N MET A 97 4.06 8.23 -8.03
CA MET A 97 4.10 8.97 -6.76
C MET A 97 4.96 8.28 -5.70
N SER A 98 4.98 6.94 -5.65
CA SER A 98 5.87 6.18 -4.77
C SER A 98 7.34 6.46 -5.09
N ALA A 99 7.74 6.43 -6.37
CA ALA A 99 9.09 6.79 -6.80
C ALA A 99 9.45 8.24 -6.41
N LEU A 100 8.55 9.18 -6.69
CA LEU A 100 8.70 10.60 -6.36
C LEU A 100 8.75 10.88 -4.86
N SER A 101 8.22 9.99 -4.04
CA SER A 101 8.22 10.13 -2.58
C SER A 101 9.56 9.76 -1.93
N GLN A 102 10.43 9.03 -2.61
CA GLN A 102 11.66 8.49 -2.01
C GLN A 102 12.55 9.53 -1.31
N PRO A 103 12.78 10.75 -1.86
CA PRO A 103 13.57 11.78 -1.18
C PRO A 103 13.00 12.19 0.19
N PHE A 104 11.70 11.99 0.37
CA PHE A 104 10.93 12.38 1.56
C PHE A 104 10.68 11.21 2.54
N LEU A 105 11.08 9.98 2.18
CA LEU A 105 10.92 8.79 3.01
C LEU A 105 12.20 8.38 3.74
N THR A 106 13.24 9.21 3.71
CA THR A 106 14.44 9.01 4.51
C THR A 106 14.15 9.20 6.00
N CYS A 107 14.90 8.53 6.88
CA CYS A 107 14.73 8.65 8.33
C CYS A 107 14.80 10.09 8.82
N GLU A 108 15.66 10.90 8.22
CA GLU A 108 15.82 12.32 8.54
C GLU A 108 14.56 13.11 8.12
N SER A 109 14.15 13.00 6.86
CA SER A 109 12.98 13.72 6.35
C SER A 109 11.66 13.34 7.07
N ILE A 110 11.49 12.08 7.43
CA ILE A 110 10.34 11.60 8.23
C ILE A 110 10.32 12.29 9.59
N LYS A 111 11.46 12.34 10.29
CA LYS A 111 11.58 12.99 11.61
C LYS A 111 11.41 14.50 11.54
N GLU A 112 11.98 15.18 10.54
CA GLU A 112 11.82 16.62 10.32
C GLU A 112 10.35 17.01 10.14
N ARG A 113 9.54 16.14 9.56
CA ARG A 113 8.08 16.34 9.39
C ARG A 113 7.24 15.92 10.60
N GLY A 114 7.90 15.56 11.71
CA GLY A 114 7.25 15.24 12.98
C GLY A 114 6.69 13.82 13.07
N PHE A 115 7.10 12.91 12.17
CA PHE A 115 6.69 11.51 12.22
C PHE A 115 7.75 10.64 12.91
N HIS A 116 7.33 9.45 13.32
CA HIS A 116 8.18 8.46 13.98
C HIS A 116 8.35 7.24 13.06
N ILE A 117 9.55 6.67 13.06
CA ILE A 117 9.82 5.37 12.46
C ILE A 117 9.80 4.33 13.57
N ILE A 118 9.05 3.26 13.35
CA ILE A 118 8.90 2.14 14.27
C ILE A 118 9.62 0.93 13.65
N SER A 119 10.33 0.13 14.45
CA SER A 119 10.90 -1.12 13.96
C SER A 119 9.80 -2.13 13.66
N GLU A 120 9.95 -2.90 12.57
CA GLU A 120 8.96 -3.84 12.08
C GLU A 120 8.61 -4.93 13.10
N GLU A 121 9.63 -5.51 13.75
CA GLU A 121 9.47 -6.64 14.68
C GLU A 121 8.48 -6.36 15.81
N ASP A 122 8.33 -5.09 16.17
CA ASP A 122 7.52 -4.67 17.30
C ASP A 122 6.11 -4.21 16.91
N CYS A 123 5.89 -3.84 15.63
CA CYS A 123 4.73 -3.05 15.26
C CYS A 123 3.40 -3.73 15.61
N MET A 124 3.13 -4.93 15.08
CA MET A 124 1.84 -5.59 15.33
C MET A 124 1.68 -6.06 16.78
N ARG A 125 2.77 -6.43 17.45
CA ARG A 125 2.76 -6.84 18.86
C ARG A 125 2.34 -5.71 19.79
N PHE A 126 2.69 -4.47 19.47
CA PHE A 126 2.36 -3.29 20.29
C PHE A 126 1.06 -2.61 19.88
N ILE A 127 0.64 -2.78 18.62
CA ILE A 127 -0.61 -2.23 18.12
C ILE A 127 -1.82 -3.00 18.64
N LEU A 128 -1.74 -4.34 18.64
CA LEU A 128 -2.84 -5.23 19.00
C LEU A 128 -2.86 -5.53 20.50
N LYS A 129 -4.06 -5.59 21.06
CA LYS A 129 -4.33 -6.02 22.42
C LYS A 129 -5.18 -7.30 22.39
N PRO A 130 -5.04 -8.19 23.40
CA PRO A 130 -5.79 -9.46 23.43
C PRO A 130 -7.31 -9.31 23.43
N ASP A 131 -7.82 -8.15 23.84
CA ASP A 131 -9.25 -7.83 23.89
C ASP A 131 -9.75 -7.01 22.69
N ASP A 132 -8.89 -6.68 21.73
CA ASP A 132 -9.29 -5.94 20.54
C ASP A 132 -10.16 -6.78 19.59
N MET A 133 -11.18 -6.14 19.02
CA MET A 133 -11.83 -6.56 17.80
C MET A 133 -11.08 -5.91 16.61
N VAL A 134 -10.52 -6.75 15.74
CA VAL A 134 -9.72 -6.30 14.60
C VAL A 134 -10.48 -6.51 13.29
N THR A 135 -10.55 -5.49 12.44
CA THR A 135 -10.97 -5.65 11.04
C THR A 135 -9.79 -5.47 10.10
N LEU A 136 -9.53 -6.53 9.31
CA LEU A 136 -8.53 -6.56 8.24
C LEU A 136 -9.22 -6.41 6.89
N ILE A 137 -8.91 -5.35 6.16
CA ILE A 137 -9.36 -5.15 4.77
C ILE A 137 -8.34 -5.75 3.83
N GLY A 138 -8.76 -6.78 3.07
CA GLY A 138 -7.93 -7.53 2.13
C GLY A 138 -7.24 -8.74 2.78
N TYR A 139 -7.70 -9.94 2.41
CA TYR A 139 -7.09 -11.20 2.84
C TYR A 139 -5.73 -11.40 2.17
N GLY A 140 -4.70 -11.65 2.96
CA GLY A 140 -3.34 -11.86 2.49
C GLY A 140 -2.33 -12.06 3.63
N GLY A 141 -1.05 -11.90 3.36
CA GLY A 141 0.05 -12.17 4.31
C GLY A 141 -0.04 -11.44 5.66
N MET A 142 -0.78 -10.31 5.73
CA MET A 142 -0.99 -9.60 6.99
C MET A 142 -1.83 -10.42 7.99
N THR A 143 -2.65 -11.34 7.53
CA THR A 143 -3.46 -12.23 8.38
C THR A 143 -2.59 -12.95 9.41
N GLN A 144 -1.47 -13.55 9.00
CA GLN A 144 -0.55 -14.29 9.88
C GLN A 144 0.07 -13.40 10.97
N HIS A 145 0.23 -12.11 10.70
CA HIS A 145 0.77 -11.16 11.69
C HIS A 145 -0.25 -10.74 12.75
N ILE A 146 -1.55 -11.00 12.52
CA ILE A 146 -2.64 -10.63 13.44
C ILE A 146 -3.10 -11.82 14.27
N LEU A 147 -3.15 -13.00 13.66
CA LEU A 147 -3.62 -14.24 14.32
C LEU A 147 -2.94 -14.48 15.67
N GLY A 148 -3.71 -14.89 16.67
CA GLY A 148 -3.24 -15.13 18.04
C GLY A 148 -2.98 -13.87 18.88
N LYS A 149 -3.35 -12.67 18.41
CA LYS A 149 -3.03 -11.41 19.09
C LYS A 149 -4.21 -10.52 19.42
N CYS A 150 -5.43 -10.95 19.11
CA CYS A 150 -6.66 -10.20 19.34
C CYS A 150 -7.79 -11.10 19.85
N ARG A 151 -8.89 -10.51 20.31
CA ARG A 151 -10.07 -11.25 20.76
C ARG A 151 -10.80 -11.92 19.59
N GLU A 152 -10.95 -11.21 18.49
CA GLU A 152 -11.62 -11.67 17.28
C GLU A 152 -11.09 -10.93 16.04
N LEU A 153 -10.98 -11.65 14.93
CA LEU A 153 -10.51 -11.12 13.66
C LEU A 153 -11.61 -11.20 12.59
N HIS A 154 -12.02 -10.06 12.09
CA HIS A 154 -12.89 -9.93 10.93
C HIS A 154 -12.06 -9.57 9.69
N ILE A 155 -12.17 -10.37 8.64
CA ILE A 155 -11.48 -10.15 7.38
C ILE A 155 -12.53 -9.85 6.32
N THR A 156 -12.38 -8.73 5.60
CA THR A 156 -13.19 -8.46 4.42
C THR A 156 -12.35 -8.48 3.15
N ASP A 157 -12.91 -8.97 2.07
CA ASP A 157 -12.25 -8.98 0.76
C ASP A 157 -13.26 -8.72 -0.36
N MET A 158 -12.80 -8.10 -1.45
CA MET A 158 -13.61 -7.89 -2.65
C MET A 158 -13.80 -9.19 -3.44
N ARG A 159 -12.89 -10.14 -3.30
CA ARG A 159 -13.04 -11.49 -3.86
C ARG A 159 -14.12 -12.24 -3.08
N PRO A 160 -14.94 -13.06 -3.74
CA PRO A 160 -15.86 -13.93 -3.03
C PRO A 160 -15.11 -14.81 -2.02
N PRO A 161 -15.63 -15.01 -0.79
CA PRO A 161 -14.97 -15.85 0.21
C PRO A 161 -14.57 -17.23 -0.32
N GLN A 162 -15.39 -17.81 -1.22
CA GLN A 162 -15.15 -19.12 -1.83
C GLN A 162 -13.97 -19.14 -2.80
N SER A 163 -13.53 -17.99 -3.30
CA SER A 163 -12.37 -17.85 -4.20
C SER A 163 -11.07 -17.54 -3.47
N LEU A 164 -11.14 -17.29 -2.15
CA LEU A 164 -9.94 -17.13 -1.35
C LEU A 164 -9.23 -18.49 -1.24
N PRO A 165 -7.89 -18.51 -1.28
CA PRO A 165 -7.15 -19.76 -1.25
C PRO A 165 -7.50 -20.57 0.00
N GLU A 166 -8.22 -21.68 -0.17
CA GLU A 166 -8.63 -22.58 0.94
C GLU A 166 -7.43 -23.04 1.78
N MET A 167 -6.29 -23.22 1.14
CA MET A 167 -5.07 -23.69 1.78
C MET A 167 -4.55 -22.71 2.85
N LEU A 168 -4.53 -21.40 2.58
CA LEU A 168 -4.09 -20.40 3.55
C LEU A 168 -5.10 -20.23 4.68
N VAL A 169 -6.40 -20.18 4.34
CA VAL A 169 -7.47 -20.06 5.35
C VAL A 169 -7.47 -21.27 6.30
N ASN A 170 -7.30 -22.46 5.78
CA ASN A 170 -7.35 -23.69 6.60
C ASN A 170 -6.08 -23.92 7.42
N GLU A 171 -4.90 -23.53 6.95
CA GLU A 171 -3.65 -23.65 7.71
C GLU A 171 -3.53 -22.54 8.75
N ASP A 172 -3.87 -21.30 8.40
CA ASP A 172 -3.77 -20.17 9.31
C ASP A 172 -4.83 -20.19 10.43
N ILE A 173 -6.02 -20.76 10.17
CA ILE A 173 -7.13 -20.78 11.15
C ILE A 173 -7.11 -22.03 12.04
N LYS A 174 -6.56 -23.16 11.57
CA LYS A 174 -6.62 -24.44 12.29
C LYS A 174 -5.96 -24.45 13.68
N ASP A 175 -4.92 -23.66 13.87
CA ASP A 175 -4.12 -23.65 15.09
C ASP A 175 -4.38 -22.45 16.00
N ASN A 176 -5.32 -21.56 15.63
CA ASN A 176 -5.62 -20.36 16.41
C ASN A 176 -6.91 -20.50 17.23
N HIS A 177 -6.87 -19.96 18.42
CA HIS A 177 -7.96 -20.07 19.41
C HIS A 177 -8.98 -18.92 19.32
N GLU A 178 -8.65 -17.81 18.60
CA GLU A 178 -9.59 -16.71 18.39
C GLU A 178 -10.57 -16.99 17.25
N PRO A 179 -11.79 -16.45 17.32
CA PRO A 179 -12.73 -16.47 16.22
C PRO A 179 -12.23 -15.63 15.02
N VAL A 180 -12.19 -16.26 13.84
CA VAL A 180 -11.89 -15.60 12.57
C VAL A 180 -13.11 -15.66 11.67
N PHE A 181 -13.54 -14.49 11.19
CA PHE A 181 -14.73 -14.34 10.34
C PHE A 181 -14.35 -13.72 9.00
N ILE A 182 -14.76 -14.34 7.90
CA ILE A 182 -14.51 -13.85 6.55
C ILE A 182 -15.82 -13.30 5.97
N HIS A 183 -15.75 -12.08 5.45
CA HIS A 183 -16.90 -11.32 4.95
C HIS A 183 -16.62 -10.77 3.54
N GLY A 184 -17.68 -10.41 2.84
CA GLY A 184 -17.58 -9.60 1.62
C GLY A 184 -17.34 -8.11 1.95
N ALA A 185 -16.78 -7.36 1.00
CA ALA A 185 -16.51 -5.93 1.16
C ALA A 185 -17.77 -5.05 1.41
N ASN A 186 -18.96 -5.58 1.16
CA ASN A 186 -20.21 -4.91 1.50
C ASN A 186 -20.44 -4.74 3.02
N GLU A 187 -19.67 -5.43 3.85
CA GLU A 187 -19.73 -5.30 5.32
C GLU A 187 -18.67 -4.33 5.89
N ASP A 188 -17.82 -3.74 5.06
CA ASP A 188 -16.72 -2.86 5.48
C ASP A 188 -17.17 -1.75 6.43
N GLU A 189 -18.23 -1.01 6.08
CA GLU A 189 -18.73 0.11 6.90
C GLU A 189 -19.15 -0.34 8.28
N LYS A 190 -19.94 -1.42 8.36
CA LYS A 190 -20.43 -1.99 9.61
C LYS A 190 -19.27 -2.45 10.50
N LEU A 191 -18.36 -3.24 9.94
CA LEU A 191 -17.27 -3.83 10.71
C LEU A 191 -16.25 -2.78 11.17
N LEU A 192 -15.82 -1.89 10.27
CA LEU A 192 -14.89 -0.83 10.61
C LEU A 192 -15.44 0.14 11.66
N SER A 193 -16.76 0.38 11.67
CA SER A 193 -17.39 1.30 12.63
C SER A 193 -17.36 0.81 14.08
N ILE A 194 -17.21 -0.50 14.30
CA ILE A 194 -17.19 -1.13 15.63
C ILE A 194 -15.83 -1.68 16.01
N SER A 195 -14.84 -1.63 15.13
CA SER A 195 -13.50 -2.17 15.37
C SER A 195 -12.66 -1.30 16.31
N ASP A 196 -11.90 -1.97 17.18
CA ASP A 196 -10.86 -1.32 17.99
C ASP A 196 -9.63 -0.99 17.13
N VAL A 197 -9.29 -1.89 16.19
CA VAL A 197 -8.18 -1.74 15.26
C VAL A 197 -8.63 -2.04 13.83
N ALA A 198 -8.38 -1.11 12.93
CA ALA A 198 -8.57 -1.26 11.49
C ALA A 198 -7.22 -1.43 10.79
N VAL A 199 -7.03 -2.54 10.06
CA VAL A 199 -5.84 -2.82 9.25
C VAL A 199 -6.25 -2.86 7.79
N ILE A 200 -5.83 -1.88 7.01
CA ILE A 200 -6.35 -1.62 5.66
C ILE A 200 -5.24 -1.83 4.62
N THR A 201 -5.49 -2.70 3.64
CA THR A 201 -4.54 -2.89 2.54
C THR A 201 -4.36 -1.62 1.71
N ALA A 202 -3.14 -1.29 1.37
CA ALA A 202 -2.82 -0.11 0.55
C ALA A 202 -3.28 -0.25 -0.92
N SER A 203 -3.72 -1.44 -1.37
CA SER A 203 -4.37 -1.59 -2.67
C SER A 203 -5.65 -0.73 -2.77
N THR A 204 -6.26 -0.38 -1.62
CA THR A 204 -7.41 0.53 -1.50
C THR A 204 -7.08 1.98 -1.90
N ILE A 205 -5.81 2.36 -1.92
CA ILE A 205 -5.33 3.63 -2.48
C ILE A 205 -5.50 3.59 -4.01
N VAL A 206 -5.13 2.48 -4.63
CA VAL A 206 -5.20 2.32 -6.10
C VAL A 206 -6.63 2.23 -6.59
N ASN A 207 -7.51 1.49 -5.91
CA ASN A 207 -8.93 1.38 -6.32
C ASN A 207 -9.81 2.52 -5.78
N ASN A 208 -9.19 3.50 -5.09
CA ASN A 208 -9.84 4.72 -4.59
C ASN A 208 -10.93 4.49 -3.52
N THR A 209 -10.85 3.39 -2.76
CA THR A 209 -11.77 3.11 -1.64
C THR A 209 -11.26 3.60 -0.29
N ILE A 210 -9.98 3.91 -0.17
CA ILE A 210 -9.30 4.28 1.08
C ILE A 210 -9.97 5.44 1.84
N ASP A 211 -10.48 6.47 1.12
CA ASP A 211 -11.17 7.62 1.72
C ASP A 211 -12.38 7.19 2.56
N ASN A 212 -13.20 6.28 2.03
CA ASN A 212 -14.37 5.76 2.72
C ASN A 212 -13.98 4.84 3.89
N LEU A 213 -13.01 3.95 3.68
CA LEU A 213 -12.57 2.99 4.70
C LEU A 213 -12.00 3.71 5.93
N LEU A 214 -11.18 4.76 5.73
CA LEU A 214 -10.68 5.59 6.84
C LEU A 214 -11.81 6.33 7.57
N ARG A 215 -12.84 6.76 6.84
CA ARG A 215 -14.03 7.40 7.43
C ARG A 215 -14.85 6.40 8.25
N TYR A 216 -15.07 5.19 7.73
CA TYR A 216 -15.77 4.13 8.44
C TYR A 216 -15.05 3.72 9.73
N ALA A 217 -13.71 3.67 9.70
CA ALA A 217 -12.87 3.34 10.85
C ALA A 217 -12.64 4.53 11.81
N ALA A 218 -13.48 5.57 11.79
CA ALA A 218 -13.26 6.79 12.58
C ALA A 218 -13.21 6.53 14.09
N SER A 219 -13.93 5.54 14.61
CA SER A 219 -13.95 5.12 16.02
C SER A 219 -12.76 4.26 16.42
N ALA A 220 -12.07 3.63 15.45
CA ALA A 220 -10.95 2.74 15.73
C ALA A 220 -9.80 3.50 16.41
N ARG A 221 -9.25 2.91 17.48
CA ARG A 221 -8.08 3.41 18.21
C ARG A 221 -6.86 3.47 17.28
N VAL A 222 -6.70 2.46 16.44
CA VAL A 222 -5.63 2.39 15.44
C VAL A 222 -6.21 2.16 14.04
N ARG A 223 -5.74 2.96 13.09
CA ARG A 223 -5.98 2.80 11.65
C ARG A 223 -4.63 2.62 10.98
N CYS A 224 -4.32 1.37 10.64
CA CYS A 224 -3.08 0.95 10.00
C CYS A 224 -3.31 0.76 8.51
N ILE A 225 -2.45 1.33 7.67
CA ILE A 225 -2.41 1.07 6.22
C ILE A 225 -1.16 0.26 5.93
N TYR A 226 -1.28 -0.86 5.22
CA TYR A 226 -0.16 -1.74 4.93
C TYR A 226 -0.03 -2.09 3.44
N GLY A 227 1.20 -2.28 2.99
CA GLY A 227 1.53 -2.76 1.64
C GLY A 227 2.20 -1.72 0.76
N ALA A 228 2.73 -2.17 -0.38
CA ALA A 228 3.62 -1.36 -1.22
C ALA A 228 2.99 -0.07 -1.77
N SER A 229 1.68 -0.07 -2.06
CA SER A 229 0.99 1.13 -2.56
C SER A 229 0.93 2.26 -1.51
N SER A 230 1.29 2.01 -0.24
CA SER A 230 1.44 3.05 0.78
C SER A 230 2.83 3.68 0.84
N SER A 231 3.74 3.32 -0.05
CA SER A 231 5.10 3.90 -0.16
C SER A 231 5.09 5.29 -0.80
N ILE A 232 4.09 6.07 -0.46
CA ILE A 232 3.94 7.49 -0.80
C ILE A 232 4.19 8.34 0.45
N ILE A 233 4.36 9.67 0.29
CA ILE A 233 4.50 10.56 1.45
C ILE A 233 3.31 10.35 2.41
N PRO A 234 3.58 10.18 3.72
CA PRO A 234 2.56 9.77 4.70
C PRO A 234 1.58 10.87 5.10
N ASP A 235 1.93 12.13 4.83
CA ASP A 235 1.27 13.33 5.36
C ASP A 235 -0.23 13.35 5.12
N ILE A 236 -0.65 13.03 3.89
CA ILE A 236 -2.07 13.07 3.54
C ILE A 236 -2.82 11.89 4.17
N LEU A 237 -2.24 10.68 4.17
CA LEU A 237 -2.85 9.54 4.85
C LEU A 237 -3.04 9.83 6.35
N ILE A 238 -2.04 10.45 7.00
CA ILE A 238 -2.10 10.85 8.40
C ILE A 238 -3.10 11.99 8.62
N LYS A 239 -3.16 12.98 7.73
CA LYS A 239 -4.21 14.02 7.73
C LYS A 239 -5.61 13.38 7.72
N TYR A 240 -5.80 12.31 6.96
CA TYR A 240 -7.04 11.52 6.90
C TYR A 240 -7.15 10.47 8.00
N LYS A 241 -6.38 10.65 9.08
CA LYS A 241 -6.48 9.90 10.34
C LYS A 241 -5.92 8.47 10.31
N ALA A 242 -5.13 8.09 9.30
CA ALA A 242 -4.25 6.94 9.47
C ALA A 242 -3.28 7.22 10.64
N ASN A 243 -3.01 6.21 11.47
CA ASN A 243 -2.07 6.33 12.58
C ASN A 243 -0.73 5.69 12.24
N ILE A 244 -0.77 4.60 11.47
CA ILE A 244 0.37 3.78 11.14
C ILE A 244 0.35 3.49 9.66
N ILE A 245 1.49 3.60 9.02
CA ILE A 245 1.69 3.29 7.61
C ILE A 245 2.85 2.31 7.52
N MET A 246 2.55 1.08 7.09
CA MET A 246 3.50 0.01 6.85
C MET A 246 3.76 -0.08 5.36
N SER A 247 4.87 0.46 4.91
CA SER A 247 5.22 0.54 3.50
C SER A 247 6.41 -0.34 3.13
N HIS A 248 6.54 -0.64 1.86
CA HIS A 248 7.69 -1.33 1.29
C HIS A 248 8.30 -0.45 0.22
N HIS A 249 9.59 -0.23 0.27
CA HIS A 249 10.31 0.47 -0.79
C HIS A 249 11.48 -0.36 -1.32
N VAL A 250 11.81 -0.17 -2.56
CA VAL A 250 12.92 -0.89 -3.21
C VAL A 250 14.23 -0.34 -2.67
N SER A 251 15.02 -1.19 -2.01
CA SER A 251 16.30 -0.83 -1.41
C SER A 251 17.47 -0.85 -2.40
N ASN A 252 17.34 -1.66 -3.47
CA ASN A 252 18.38 -1.79 -4.49
C ASN A 252 17.77 -1.91 -5.88
N PRO A 253 17.49 -0.77 -6.56
CA PRO A 253 16.90 -0.75 -7.89
C PRO A 253 17.73 -1.48 -8.96
N ASP A 254 19.05 -1.41 -8.91
CA ASP A 254 19.93 -2.08 -9.89
C ASP A 254 19.77 -3.60 -9.82
N LYS A 255 19.82 -4.16 -8.63
CA LYS A 255 19.62 -5.61 -8.45
C LYS A 255 18.19 -6.05 -8.76
N LEU A 256 17.20 -5.19 -8.52
CA LEU A 256 15.82 -5.47 -8.93
C LEU A 256 15.74 -5.58 -10.45
N ILE A 257 16.36 -4.66 -11.20
CA ILE A 257 16.40 -4.69 -12.66
C ILE A 257 17.08 -5.96 -13.16
N GLU A 258 18.28 -6.26 -12.63
CA GLU A 258 19.04 -7.47 -12.98
C GLU A 258 18.22 -8.76 -12.74
N SER A 259 17.49 -8.82 -11.63
CA SER A 259 16.63 -9.96 -11.29
C SER A 259 15.47 -10.11 -12.26
N ILE A 260 14.79 -9.01 -12.62
CA ILE A 260 13.72 -9.02 -13.63
C ILE A 260 14.24 -9.42 -15.01
N ASP A 261 15.40 -8.90 -15.42
CA ASP A 261 16.03 -9.19 -16.71
C ASP A 261 16.52 -10.65 -16.81
N SER A 262 16.82 -11.27 -15.67
CA SER A 262 17.18 -12.69 -15.59
C SER A 262 15.98 -13.65 -15.61
N ALA A 263 14.79 -13.13 -15.93
CA ALA A 263 13.53 -13.86 -16.00
C ALA A 263 13.03 -14.45 -14.64
N GLU A 264 13.48 -13.91 -13.52
CA GLU A 264 12.80 -14.16 -12.25
C GLU A 264 11.40 -13.50 -12.26
N SER A 265 10.46 -14.09 -11.53
CA SER A 265 9.15 -13.46 -11.43
C SER A 265 9.27 -12.08 -10.73
N ILE A 266 8.49 -11.11 -11.18
CA ILE A 266 8.45 -9.77 -10.59
C ILE A 266 8.16 -9.84 -9.09
N GLU A 267 7.25 -10.73 -8.67
CA GLU A 267 6.89 -10.95 -7.26
C GLU A 267 8.08 -11.38 -6.43
N LYS A 268 8.90 -12.31 -6.95
CA LYS A 268 10.10 -12.80 -6.27
C LYS A 268 11.16 -11.70 -6.22
N SER A 269 11.38 -11.01 -7.33
CA SER A 269 12.35 -9.91 -7.44
C SER A 269 12.03 -8.78 -6.46
N ILE A 270 10.77 -8.34 -6.40
CA ILE A 270 10.33 -7.33 -5.42
C ILE A 270 10.60 -7.82 -3.99
N ARG A 271 10.19 -9.04 -3.64
CA ARG A 271 10.35 -9.60 -2.29
C ARG A 271 11.82 -9.63 -1.84
N ASN A 272 12.74 -9.91 -2.76
CA ASN A 272 14.17 -9.99 -2.46
C ASN A 272 14.84 -8.62 -2.25
N TYR A 273 14.32 -7.56 -2.89
CA TYR A 273 14.99 -6.26 -2.93
C TYR A 273 14.15 -5.11 -2.35
N GLN A 274 13.11 -5.43 -1.61
CA GLN A 274 12.33 -4.44 -0.85
C GLN A 274 12.78 -4.37 0.62
N THR A 275 12.64 -3.21 1.20
CA THR A 275 12.82 -2.96 2.63
C THR A 275 11.51 -2.49 3.23
N TYR A 276 11.24 -2.91 4.44
CA TYR A 276 10.07 -2.53 5.20
C TYR A 276 10.31 -1.21 5.94
N GLN A 277 9.29 -0.37 5.98
CA GLN A 277 9.31 0.85 6.77
C GLN A 277 7.96 1.08 7.44
N VAL A 278 7.97 1.34 8.72
CA VAL A 278 6.76 1.66 9.48
C VAL A 278 6.85 3.11 9.96
N ILE A 279 5.88 3.91 9.56
CA ILE A 279 5.79 5.32 9.91
C ILE A 279 4.55 5.53 10.78
N SER A 280 4.68 6.30 11.85
CA SER A 280 3.59 6.64 12.75
C SER A 280 3.55 8.14 13.07
N ASN A 281 2.35 8.65 13.34
CA ASN A 281 2.16 10.00 13.85
C ASN A 281 2.28 10.09 15.37
N ARG A 282 2.53 8.99 16.07
CA ARG A 282 2.70 8.88 17.52
C ARG A 282 3.90 8.00 17.84
N LYS A 283 4.45 8.19 19.03
CA LYS A 283 5.41 7.22 19.55
C LYS A 283 4.70 5.89 19.83
N LEU A 284 5.43 4.79 19.72
CA LEU A 284 4.87 3.45 19.97
C LEU A 284 4.23 3.34 21.36
N SER A 285 4.82 3.99 22.37
CA SER A 285 4.27 4.04 23.75
C SER A 285 2.94 4.80 23.90
N GLU A 286 2.49 5.48 22.84
CA GLU A 286 1.25 6.30 22.84
C GLU A 286 0.13 5.64 22.02
N ILE A 287 0.43 4.49 21.40
CA ILE A 287 -0.51 3.69 20.60
C ILE A 287 -1.15 2.59 21.46
#